data_432b79131cd09664be65dfdc34bf97d8
#
_entry.id   432b79131cd09664be65dfdc34bf97d8
#
_cell.length_a   1.000
_cell.length_b   1.000
_cell.length_c   1.000
_cell.angle_alpha   90.00
_cell.angle_beta   90.00
_cell.angle_gamma   90.00
#
_symmetry.space_group_name_H-M   'P 1'
#
loop_
_entity.id
_entity.type
_entity.pdbx_description
1 polymer ?
#
loop_
_entity_poly.entity_id
_entity_poly.type
_entity_poly.pdbx_seq_one_letter_code
_entity_poly.pdbx_strand_id
1 'polypeptide(L)'
;MSSLEEVGRLEWYGGLYLSGGRPVIPREAIKATLLRAGKTLKKGPQVKAGIVVMDHSALVYDGPMTPDTLWQDKRFVLRASKCLAGKRVVRTRPLFEHWEADVVIAFNDETLNPGEVAELMVIAGSAIGLLEERPEYGRFEVDTIEGRRR
;
A
#
# COMPACT_ATOMS: atom_id res chain seq x y z
N MET A 1 31.05 2.64 -3.87
CA MET A 1 29.65 2.92 -4.30
C MET A 1 29.59 4.27 -4.97
N SER A 2 28.93 4.38 -6.12
CA SER A 2 28.77 5.66 -6.79
C SER A 2 27.78 6.55 -6.03
N SER A 3 27.83 7.86 -6.29
CA SER A 3 26.87 8.78 -5.66
C SER A 3 25.42 8.51 -6.07
N LEU A 4 25.21 8.02 -7.31
CA LEU A 4 23.88 7.62 -7.79
C LEU A 4 23.37 6.37 -7.09
N GLU A 5 24.24 5.40 -6.82
CA GLU A 5 23.87 4.21 -6.06
C GLU A 5 23.52 4.56 -4.62
N GLU A 6 24.27 5.48 -4.01
CA GLU A 6 23.98 5.94 -2.66
C GLU A 6 22.64 6.67 -2.57
N VAL A 7 22.33 7.53 -3.53
CA VAL A 7 21.02 8.19 -3.62
C VAL A 7 19.90 7.16 -3.77
N GLY A 8 20.08 6.19 -4.67
CA GLY A 8 19.09 5.13 -4.87
C GLY A 8 18.88 4.30 -3.61
N ARG A 9 19.95 3.98 -2.90
CA ARG A 9 19.89 3.25 -1.63
C ARG A 9 19.08 4.04 -0.59
N LEU A 10 19.36 5.31 -0.43
CA LEU A 10 18.66 6.17 0.53
C LEU A 10 17.16 6.32 0.16
N GLU A 11 16.85 6.47 -1.12
CA GLU A 11 15.47 6.51 -1.58
C GLU A 11 14.73 5.20 -1.29
N TRP A 12 15.39 4.06 -1.53
CA TRP A 12 14.81 2.75 -1.27
C TRP A 12 14.49 2.56 0.21
N TYR A 13 15.45 2.86 1.10
CA TYR A 13 15.22 2.78 2.54
C TYR A 13 14.12 3.74 3.00
N GLY A 14 14.09 4.95 2.44
CA GLY A 14 13.06 5.94 2.75
C GLY A 14 11.67 5.54 2.28
N GLY A 15 11.56 4.70 1.25
CA GLY A 15 10.30 4.19 0.74
C GLY A 15 9.83 2.90 1.39
N LEU A 16 10.65 2.27 2.21
CA LEU A 16 10.31 1.03 2.90
C LEU A 16 9.61 1.33 4.22
N TYR A 17 8.39 0.85 4.36
CA TYR A 17 7.62 1.03 5.60
C TYR A 17 7.83 -0.17 6.50
N LEU A 18 8.23 0.09 7.74
CA LEU A 18 8.56 -0.94 8.73
C LEU A 18 7.73 -0.77 10.00
N SER A 19 7.38 -1.89 10.60
CA SER A 19 6.82 -1.96 11.94
C SER A 19 7.47 -3.14 12.66
N GLY A 20 8.08 -2.90 13.80
CA GLY A 20 8.83 -3.93 14.50
C GLY A 20 9.99 -4.51 13.69
N GLY A 21 10.59 -3.71 12.81
CA GLY A 21 11.69 -4.12 11.94
C GLY A 21 11.28 -4.94 10.73
N ARG A 22 9.98 -5.12 10.48
CA ARG A 22 9.45 -5.90 9.35
C ARG A 22 8.68 -5.03 8.37
N PRO A 23 8.74 -5.36 7.06
CA PRO A 23 7.97 -4.63 6.05
C PRO A 23 6.47 -4.71 6.28
N VAL A 24 5.80 -3.57 6.17
CA VAL A 24 4.34 -3.47 6.34
C VAL A 24 3.73 -2.57 5.27
N ILE A 25 2.42 -2.71 5.09
CA ILE A 25 1.61 -1.70 4.44
C ILE A 25 1.09 -0.77 5.55
N PRO A 26 1.42 0.52 5.52
CA PRO A 26 0.93 1.44 6.55
C PRO A 26 -0.58 1.55 6.52
N ARG A 27 -1.20 1.61 7.69
CA ARG A 27 -2.66 1.81 7.79
C ARG A 27 -3.12 3.09 7.09
N GLU A 28 -2.29 4.12 7.06
CA GLU A 28 -2.57 5.37 6.38
C GLU A 28 -2.70 5.18 4.86
N ALA A 29 -1.86 4.32 4.28
CA ALA A 29 -1.94 3.99 2.86
C ALA A 29 -3.22 3.22 2.51
N ILE A 30 -3.64 2.32 3.38
CA ILE A 30 -4.89 1.57 3.22
C ILE A 30 -6.09 2.52 3.33
N LYS A 31 -6.08 3.39 4.31
CA LYS A 31 -7.13 4.41 4.46
C LYS A 31 -7.19 5.32 3.24
N ALA A 32 -6.04 5.75 2.73
CA ALA A 32 -5.97 6.63 1.57
C ALA A 32 -6.56 5.99 0.31
N THR A 33 -6.25 4.73 0.04
CA THR A 33 -6.80 4.03 -1.13
C THR A 33 -8.31 3.79 -0.99
N LEU A 34 -8.79 3.49 0.21
CA LEU A 34 -10.23 3.35 0.49
C LEU A 34 -10.97 4.68 0.30
N LEU A 35 -10.36 5.78 0.71
CA LEU A 35 -10.95 7.11 0.55
C LEU A 35 -11.08 7.47 -0.94
N ARG A 36 -10.05 7.16 -1.75
CA ARG A 36 -10.09 7.37 -3.19
C ARG A 36 -11.17 6.50 -3.86
N ALA A 37 -11.28 5.25 -3.44
CA ALA A 37 -12.35 4.36 -3.89
C ALA A 37 -13.73 4.91 -3.52
N GLY A 38 -13.86 5.43 -2.31
CA GLY A 38 -15.10 6.05 -1.83
C GLY A 38 -15.53 7.24 -2.67
N LYS A 39 -14.59 8.06 -3.11
CA LYS A 39 -14.88 9.19 -4.00
C LYS A 39 -15.44 8.72 -5.35
N THR A 40 -14.97 7.60 -5.86
CA THR A 40 -15.50 6.99 -7.08
C THR A 40 -16.99 6.63 -6.93
N LEU A 41 -17.40 6.18 -5.75
CA LEU A 41 -18.79 5.82 -5.44
C LEU A 41 -19.59 6.98 -4.84
N LYS A 42 -19.03 8.19 -4.79
CA LYS A 42 -19.63 9.36 -4.13
C LYS A 42 -19.90 9.13 -2.63
N LYS A 43 -19.02 8.38 -1.98
CA LYS A 43 -19.08 8.03 -0.56
C LYS A 43 -17.84 8.48 0.21
N GLY A 44 -17.11 9.46 -0.30
CA GLY A 44 -15.90 9.98 0.35
C GLY A 44 -16.10 10.37 1.82
N PRO A 45 -17.12 11.20 2.15
CA PRO A 45 -17.36 11.57 3.55
C PRO A 45 -17.67 10.38 4.46
N GLN A 46 -18.42 9.41 3.98
CA GLN A 46 -18.75 8.20 4.73
C GLN A 46 -17.51 7.36 5.03
N VAL A 47 -16.62 7.23 4.06
CA VAL A 47 -15.35 6.52 4.24
C VAL A 47 -14.46 7.27 5.21
N LYS A 48 -14.33 8.58 5.03
CA LYS A 48 -13.48 9.42 5.87
C LYS A 48 -13.87 9.33 7.35
N ALA A 49 -15.17 9.42 7.64
CA ALA A 49 -15.67 9.42 9.00
C ALA A 49 -15.96 8.03 9.55
N GLY A 50 -16.32 7.08 8.69
CA GLY A 50 -16.88 5.79 9.10
C GLY A 50 -15.94 4.61 9.05
N ILE A 51 -14.74 4.73 8.49
CA ILE A 51 -13.78 3.63 8.40
C ILE A 51 -12.53 3.93 9.21
N VAL A 52 -12.11 2.97 10.02
CA VAL A 52 -10.83 3.00 10.73
C VAL A 52 -10.04 1.76 10.34
N VAL A 53 -8.85 1.96 9.81
CA VAL A 53 -7.89 0.85 9.60
C VAL A 53 -7.14 0.66 10.91
N MET A 54 -7.31 -0.53 11.51
CA MET A 54 -6.95 -0.76 12.91
C MET A 54 -5.46 -0.79 13.17
N ASP A 55 -4.67 -1.28 12.20
CA ASP A 55 -3.22 -1.39 12.37
C ASP A 55 -2.53 -1.44 11.01
N HIS A 56 -1.21 -1.32 11.05
CA HIS A 56 -0.38 -1.63 9.88
C HIS A 56 -0.52 -3.11 9.54
N SER A 57 -0.43 -3.44 8.26
CA SER A 57 -0.56 -4.82 7.79
C SER A 57 0.79 -5.39 7.42
N ALA A 58 1.21 -6.44 8.10
CA ALA A 58 2.48 -7.11 7.79
C ALA A 58 2.43 -7.71 6.39
N LEU A 59 3.48 -7.49 5.61
CA LEU A 59 3.63 -8.14 4.31
C LEU A 59 4.06 -9.59 4.50
N VAL A 60 3.33 -10.50 3.87
CA VAL A 60 3.69 -11.92 3.77
C VAL A 60 4.20 -12.15 2.36
N TYR A 61 5.45 -12.55 2.23
CA TYR A 61 6.12 -12.75 0.94
C TYR A 61 7.26 -13.73 1.10
N ASP A 62 7.75 -14.23 -0.02
CA ASP A 62 8.89 -15.13 -0.06
C ASP A 62 10.17 -14.32 -0.28
N GLY A 63 10.95 -14.14 0.76
CA GLY A 63 12.20 -13.38 0.68
C GLY A 63 12.76 -12.99 2.04
N PRO A 64 13.86 -12.21 2.02
CA PRO A 64 14.49 -11.74 3.24
C PRO A 64 13.58 -10.86 4.08
N MET A 65 13.75 -10.87 5.39
CA MET A 65 12.91 -10.11 6.33
C MET A 65 13.55 -8.83 6.83
N THR A 66 14.88 -8.70 6.72
CA THR A 66 15.57 -7.49 7.18
C THR A 66 15.78 -6.50 6.03
N PRO A 67 15.76 -5.19 6.32
CA PRO A 67 15.97 -4.19 5.27
C PRO A 67 17.29 -4.35 4.52
N ASP A 68 18.38 -4.64 5.21
CA ASP A 68 19.69 -4.75 4.57
C ASP A 68 19.77 -5.95 3.62
N THR A 69 19.21 -7.08 3.99
CA THR A 69 19.16 -8.26 3.11
C THR A 69 18.20 -8.06 1.95
N LEU A 70 17.09 -7.34 2.14
CA LEU A 70 16.18 -6.97 1.08
C LEU A 70 16.85 -6.05 0.05
N TRP A 71 17.57 -5.05 0.52
CA TRP A 71 18.27 -4.14 -0.39
C TRP A 71 19.28 -4.86 -1.30
N GLN A 72 19.94 -5.88 -0.77
CA GLN A 72 20.91 -6.67 -1.53
C GLN A 72 20.25 -7.58 -2.58
N ASP A 73 18.97 -7.85 -2.44
CA ASP A 73 18.20 -8.68 -3.38
C ASP A 73 17.48 -7.79 -4.38
N LYS A 74 17.95 -7.80 -5.62
CA LYS A 74 17.44 -6.91 -6.67
C LYS A 74 15.99 -7.16 -7.05
N ARG A 75 15.42 -8.31 -6.69
CA ARG A 75 13.99 -8.57 -6.90
C ARG A 75 13.11 -7.59 -6.12
N PHE A 76 13.61 -7.01 -5.06
CA PHE A 76 12.89 -6.08 -4.19
C PHE A 76 13.22 -4.61 -4.45
N VAL A 77 13.84 -4.33 -5.58
CA VAL A 77 14.24 -2.97 -5.96
C VAL A 77 13.58 -2.60 -7.28
N LEU A 78 12.78 -1.54 -7.26
CA LEU A 78 12.15 -0.95 -8.43
C LEU A 78 12.84 0.37 -8.77
N ARG A 79 13.24 0.53 -10.02
CA ARG A 79 13.72 1.81 -10.53
C ARG A 79 12.69 2.32 -11.52
N ALA A 80 11.99 3.37 -11.12
CA ALA A 80 10.91 3.97 -11.91
C ALA A 80 11.33 5.33 -12.44
N SER A 81 11.13 5.56 -13.73
CA SER A 81 11.39 6.84 -14.37
C SER A 81 10.14 7.70 -14.29
N LYS A 82 10.27 8.89 -13.73
CA LYS A 82 9.17 9.86 -13.59
C LYS A 82 9.54 11.20 -14.19
N CYS A 83 8.55 11.90 -14.71
CA CYS A 83 8.70 13.26 -15.18
C CYS A 83 8.27 14.23 -14.07
N LEU A 84 9.23 14.98 -13.52
CA LEU A 84 8.98 15.99 -12.50
C LEU A 84 9.46 17.33 -13.01
N ALA A 85 8.56 18.33 -13.05
CA ALA A 85 8.85 19.67 -13.52
C ALA A 85 9.54 19.69 -14.90
N GLY A 86 9.09 18.84 -15.83
CA GLY A 86 9.65 18.75 -17.18
C GLY A 86 10.94 17.96 -17.29
N LYS A 87 11.47 17.41 -16.19
CA LYS A 87 12.70 16.61 -16.18
C LYS A 87 12.39 15.15 -15.87
N ARG A 88 13.09 14.23 -16.55
CA ARG A 88 13.06 12.82 -16.21
C ARG A 88 13.95 12.54 -15.02
N VAL A 89 13.37 11.91 -13.99
CA VAL A 89 14.07 11.50 -12.77
C VAL A 89 13.85 10.02 -12.57
N VAL A 90 14.88 9.32 -12.13
CA VAL A 90 14.77 7.93 -11.72
C VAL A 90 14.55 7.88 -10.21
N ARG A 91 13.49 7.20 -9.79
CA ARG A 91 13.19 6.95 -8.39
C ARG A 91 13.41 5.49 -8.07
N THR A 92 14.05 5.21 -6.96
CA THR A 92 14.29 3.86 -6.47
C THR A 92 13.33 3.57 -5.33
N ARG A 93 12.58 2.48 -5.46
CA ARG A 93 11.53 2.11 -4.51
C ARG A 93 11.63 0.63 -4.14
N PRO A 94 11.17 0.25 -2.94
CA PRO A 94 10.95 -1.17 -2.63
C PRO A 94 9.90 -1.75 -3.56
N LEU A 95 10.09 -3.00 -3.96
CA LEU A 95 9.17 -3.75 -4.81
C LEU A 95 8.90 -5.10 -4.18
N PHE A 96 7.62 -5.43 -4.03
CA PHE A 96 7.16 -6.75 -3.60
C PHE A 96 6.21 -7.26 -4.68
N GLU A 97 6.68 -8.14 -5.57
CA GLU A 97 5.88 -8.60 -6.70
C GLU A 97 4.75 -9.55 -6.28
N HIS A 98 5.07 -10.46 -5.37
CA HIS A 98 4.11 -11.45 -4.86
C HIS A 98 4.02 -11.28 -3.35
N TRP A 99 2.87 -10.85 -2.89
CA TRP A 99 2.67 -10.56 -1.48
C TRP A 99 1.22 -10.80 -1.06
N GLU A 100 1.04 -11.01 0.23
CA GLU A 100 -0.25 -11.07 0.87
C GLU A 100 -0.22 -10.21 2.13
N ALA A 101 -1.37 -9.79 2.58
CA ALA A 101 -1.49 -9.08 3.84
C ALA A 101 -2.92 -9.23 4.38
N ASP A 102 -3.03 -9.28 5.70
CA ASP A 102 -4.31 -9.21 6.39
C ASP A 102 -4.58 -7.78 6.81
N VAL A 103 -5.73 -7.27 6.44
CA VAL A 103 -6.14 -5.90 6.75
C VAL A 103 -7.33 -5.95 7.68
N VAL A 104 -7.24 -5.27 8.81
CA VAL A 104 -8.33 -5.20 9.80
C VAL A 104 -8.96 -3.81 9.76
N ILE A 105 -10.23 -3.77 9.43
CA ILE A 105 -11.00 -2.54 9.29
C ILE A 105 -12.18 -2.58 10.25
N ALA A 106 -12.35 -1.50 11.03
CA ALA A 106 -13.57 -1.23 11.76
C ALA A 106 -14.37 -0.18 10.99
N PHE A 107 -15.68 -0.32 10.94
CA PHE A 107 -16.52 0.66 10.25
C PHE A 107 -17.83 0.88 11.00
N ASN A 108 -18.40 2.07 10.80
CA ASN A 108 -19.69 2.45 11.36
C ASN A 108 -20.80 1.87 10.49
N ASP A 109 -21.51 0.87 11.00
CA ASP A 109 -22.57 0.17 10.26
C ASP A 109 -23.86 0.99 10.08
N GLU A 110 -23.95 2.16 10.69
CA GLU A 110 -25.03 3.12 10.42
C GLU A 110 -24.83 3.90 9.13
N THR A 111 -23.57 4.07 8.70
CA THR A 111 -23.23 4.83 7.49
C THR A 111 -22.80 3.96 6.32
N LEU A 112 -22.27 2.78 6.60
CA LEU A 112 -21.79 1.83 5.59
C LEU A 112 -22.22 0.43 5.99
N ASN A 113 -22.64 -0.37 5.00
CA ASN A 113 -22.88 -1.79 5.26
C ASN A 113 -21.67 -2.64 4.86
N PRO A 114 -21.61 -3.91 5.32
CA PRO A 114 -20.48 -4.78 4.98
C PRO A 114 -20.22 -4.95 3.49
N GLY A 115 -21.28 -5.01 2.69
CA GLY A 115 -21.18 -5.13 1.25
C GLY A 115 -20.52 -3.90 0.60
N GLU A 116 -20.82 -2.71 1.11
CA GLU A 116 -20.21 -1.47 0.63
C GLU A 116 -18.72 -1.41 0.99
N VAL A 117 -18.35 -1.84 2.18
CA VAL A 117 -16.94 -1.90 2.59
C VAL A 117 -16.18 -2.90 1.71
N ALA A 118 -16.76 -4.06 1.44
CA ALA A 118 -16.18 -5.05 0.56
C ALA A 118 -16.00 -4.50 -0.86
N GLU A 119 -16.98 -3.82 -1.41
CA GLU A 119 -16.91 -3.18 -2.71
C GLU A 119 -15.81 -2.12 -2.78
N LEU A 120 -15.68 -1.31 -1.74
CA LEU A 120 -14.61 -0.31 -1.64
C LEU A 120 -13.23 -0.95 -1.69
N MET A 121 -13.03 -2.07 -1.00
CA MET A 121 -11.76 -2.80 -1.04
C MET A 121 -11.47 -3.36 -2.43
N VAL A 122 -12.47 -3.90 -3.11
CA VAL A 122 -12.31 -4.42 -4.48
C VAL A 122 -11.94 -3.29 -5.44
N ILE A 123 -12.60 -2.15 -5.38
CA ILE A 123 -12.28 -0.98 -6.21
C ILE A 123 -10.89 -0.46 -5.89
N ALA A 124 -10.55 -0.35 -4.60
CA ALA A 124 -9.23 0.09 -4.17
C ALA A 124 -8.12 -0.76 -4.78
N GLY A 125 -8.29 -2.08 -4.77
CA GLY A 125 -7.29 -2.99 -5.30
C GLY A 125 -7.21 -3.00 -6.83
N SER A 126 -8.35 -3.00 -7.50
CA SER A 126 -8.40 -3.17 -8.97
C SER A 126 -8.17 -1.86 -9.74
N ALA A 127 -8.55 -0.72 -9.19
CA ALA A 127 -8.55 0.55 -9.93
C ALA A 127 -7.64 1.62 -9.34
N ILE A 128 -7.43 1.64 -8.03
CA ILE A 128 -6.69 2.71 -7.34
C ILE A 128 -5.25 2.29 -7.06
N GLY A 129 -5.07 1.22 -6.30
CA GLY A 129 -3.76 0.76 -5.85
C GLY A 129 -3.27 1.46 -4.59
N LEU A 130 -2.13 0.99 -4.11
CA LEU A 130 -1.48 1.47 -2.88
C LEU A 130 -0.22 2.26 -3.20
N LEU A 131 0.05 3.27 -2.40
CA LEU A 131 1.31 4.01 -2.37
C LEU A 131 1.57 4.87 -3.62
N GLU A 132 2.83 5.30 -3.79
CA GLU A 132 3.18 6.37 -4.74
C GLU A 132 3.18 5.95 -6.21
N GLU A 133 3.48 4.69 -6.51
CA GLU A 133 3.58 4.18 -7.88
C GLU A 133 2.25 3.63 -8.43
N ARG A 134 1.14 3.99 -7.79
CA ARG A 134 -0.19 3.61 -8.24
C ARG A 134 -0.60 4.41 -9.48
N PRO A 135 -1.53 3.92 -10.32
CA PRO A 135 -2.14 2.59 -10.26
C PRO A 135 -1.34 1.50 -10.98
N GLU A 136 -0.21 1.82 -11.58
CA GLU A 136 0.62 0.86 -12.29
C GLU A 136 1.15 -0.22 -11.36
N TYR A 137 1.59 0.20 -10.17
CA TYR A 137 1.99 -0.68 -9.07
C TYR A 137 1.02 -0.51 -7.91
N GLY A 138 1.07 -1.43 -6.95
CA GLY A 138 0.26 -1.35 -5.75
C GLY A 138 -1.15 -1.89 -5.88
N ARG A 139 -1.53 -2.43 -7.01
CA ARG A 139 -2.84 -3.09 -7.19
C ARG A 139 -2.86 -4.40 -6.42
N PHE A 140 -4.05 -4.79 -5.99
CA PHE A 140 -4.24 -6.02 -5.23
C PHE A 140 -5.61 -6.61 -5.50
N GLU A 141 -5.75 -7.90 -5.20
CA GLU A 141 -7.02 -8.61 -5.22
C GLU A 141 -7.43 -8.90 -3.78
N VAL A 142 -8.73 -8.88 -3.54
CA VAL A 142 -9.31 -9.27 -2.27
C VAL A 142 -9.66 -10.74 -2.35
N ASP A 143 -9.00 -11.55 -1.53
CA ASP A 143 -9.15 -13.01 -1.55
C ASP A 143 -10.29 -13.47 -0.65
N THR A 144 -10.24 -13.09 0.64
CA THR A 144 -11.22 -13.52 1.63
C THR A 144 -11.67 -12.34 2.47
N ILE A 145 -12.97 -12.27 2.77
CA ILE A 145 -13.54 -11.25 3.65
C ILE A 145 -14.27 -11.95 4.78
N GLU A 146 -13.93 -11.61 6.01
CA GLU A 146 -14.60 -12.08 7.20
C GLU A 146 -15.10 -10.89 8.00
N GLY A 147 -16.38 -10.91 8.36
CA GLY A 147 -17.00 -9.86 9.17
C GLY A 147 -17.34 -10.36 10.57
N ARG A 148 -17.07 -9.51 11.57
CA ARG A 148 -17.45 -9.76 12.96
C ARG A 148 -18.13 -8.53 13.54
N ARG A 149 -19.22 -8.74 14.25
CA ARG A 149 -19.79 -7.71 15.14
C ARG A 149 -19.18 -7.86 16.52
N ARG A 150 -18.87 -6.72 17.10
CA ARG A 150 -18.50 -6.67 18.52
C ARG A 150 -19.74 -6.52 19.39
#